data_781a71c470d5ca5be8a5abaae0194c0c
#
_entry.id   781a71c470d5ca5be8a5abaae0194c0c
#
_cell.length_a   1.000
_cell.length_b   1.000
_cell.length_c   1.000
_cell.angle_alpha   90.00
_cell.angle_beta   90.00
_cell.angle_gamma   90.00
#
_symmetry.space_group_name_H-M   'P 1'
#
loop_
_entity.id
_entity.type
_entity.pdbx_description
1 polymer ?
#
loop_
_entity_poly.entity_id
_entity_poly.type
_entity_poly.pdbx_seq_one_letter_code
_entity_poly.pdbx_strand_id
1 'polypeptide(L)'
;MRWLTATLVMSLFLVGYAWGGQPASARSDEADQAYRRGVRLQQEGRMAEAIEAFRSVLRLGPIRAIAYVRLKEAYSRGWSDDQTVGELKGRVERDDRDFVSWNLLGVLYAKQGRWTAAIAALRRAVEIQPADVDAWANLGWLLSELKQGEKAREAFVRALALDPAYGRAHAGLAGLYAEAGSDYDKAIEEYRLALSAEPENPGYLYDMGWVYYRKGMTDEALKTLTEAVTLSPDDPAGRAKIGWVRLRRKEYQAAIEEFERALRVQPGYTFARFGLGRALQAEGHDEAAAAEYRQAWREADNDLYLLYLIKLYVQRNLWIILLTVVSTMGLTVAWLMRRGGVSQGSENASRK
;
A
#
# COMPACT_ATOMS: atom_id res chain seq x y z
N MET A 1 53.88 26.40 -11.48
CA MET A 1 52.51 25.85 -11.53
C MET A 1 51.93 25.40 -10.19
N ARG A 2 52.68 25.04 -9.16
CA ARG A 2 52.15 24.59 -7.86
C ARG A 2 51.58 25.71 -6.97
N TRP A 3 51.89 26.96 -7.18
CA TRP A 3 51.39 28.11 -6.39
C TRP A 3 50.05 28.65 -6.89
N LEU A 4 49.69 28.47 -8.14
CA LEU A 4 48.40 28.93 -8.72
C LEU A 4 47.25 28.04 -8.33
N THR A 5 47.46 26.74 -8.08
CA THR A 5 46.43 25.81 -7.63
C THR A 5 46.07 25.99 -6.14
N ALA A 6 47.04 26.33 -5.30
CA ALA A 6 46.80 26.59 -3.87
C ALA A 6 45.99 27.88 -3.62
N THR A 7 46.27 28.93 -4.41
CA THR A 7 45.53 30.20 -4.32
C THR A 7 44.11 30.07 -4.88
N LEU A 8 43.86 29.23 -5.89
CA LEU A 8 42.52 28.99 -6.43
C LEU A 8 41.63 28.16 -5.45
N VAL A 9 42.23 27.17 -4.77
CA VAL A 9 41.55 26.38 -3.74
C VAL A 9 41.24 27.21 -2.51
N MET A 10 42.18 28.08 -2.06
CA MET A 10 41.93 28.99 -0.95
C MET A 10 40.91 30.08 -1.27
N SER A 11 40.83 30.58 -2.51
CA SER A 11 39.81 31.55 -2.92
C SER A 11 38.40 30.92 -3.04
N LEU A 12 38.30 29.65 -3.44
CA LEU A 12 37.05 28.90 -3.41
C LEU A 12 36.57 28.62 -1.96
N PHE A 13 37.50 28.36 -1.03
CA PHE A 13 37.17 28.25 0.39
C PHE A 13 36.72 29.59 1.01
N LEU A 14 37.35 30.68 0.66
CA LEU A 14 37.04 32.03 1.17
C LEU A 14 35.70 32.56 0.56
N VAL A 15 35.38 32.24 -0.68
CA VAL A 15 34.12 32.60 -1.31
C VAL A 15 32.96 31.79 -0.68
N GLY A 16 33.17 30.54 -0.27
CA GLY A 16 32.20 29.73 0.49
C GLY A 16 31.91 30.31 1.89
N TYR A 17 32.91 30.92 2.54
CA TYR A 17 32.75 31.59 3.84
C TYR A 17 32.07 32.96 3.74
N ALA A 18 32.21 33.69 2.62
CA ALA A 18 31.58 34.99 2.41
C ALA A 18 30.08 34.95 2.16
N TRP A 19 29.52 33.76 1.87
CA TRP A 19 28.07 33.57 1.65
C TRP A 19 27.36 32.91 2.85
N GLY A 20 27.98 32.93 4.06
CA GLY A 20 27.33 32.53 5.31
C GLY A 20 26.97 31.04 5.43
N GLY A 21 27.54 30.18 4.58
CA GLY A 21 27.34 28.74 4.63
C GLY A 21 28.30 28.07 5.61
N GLN A 22 27.79 27.47 6.69
CA GLN A 22 28.60 26.61 7.55
C GLN A 22 29.18 25.42 6.74
N PRO A 23 30.40 24.92 7.10
CA PRO A 23 30.98 23.73 6.45
C PRO A 23 30.04 22.52 6.64
N ALA A 24 30.01 21.62 5.64
CA ALA A 24 29.12 20.48 5.63
C ALA A 24 29.24 19.59 6.89
N SER A 25 30.43 19.47 7.47
CA SER A 25 30.68 18.79 8.74
C SER A 25 29.97 19.45 9.94
N ALA A 26 30.04 20.78 10.05
CA ALA A 26 29.37 21.50 11.13
C ALA A 26 27.84 21.39 11.05
N ARG A 27 27.28 21.39 9.85
CA ARG A 27 25.82 21.15 9.65
C ARG A 27 25.41 19.71 10.01
N SER A 28 26.26 18.73 9.75
CA SER A 28 26.02 17.34 10.17
C SER A 28 26.00 17.23 11.69
N ASP A 29 26.97 17.83 12.38
CA ASP A 29 27.03 17.81 13.86
C ASP A 29 25.84 18.53 14.51
N GLU A 30 25.39 19.64 13.94
CA GLU A 30 24.22 20.38 14.41
C GLU A 30 22.93 19.57 14.18
N ALA A 31 22.80 18.87 13.06
CA ALA A 31 21.68 17.99 12.78
C ALA A 31 21.63 16.81 13.76
N ASP A 32 22.77 16.19 14.07
CA ASP A 32 22.89 15.12 15.05
C ASP A 32 22.50 15.58 16.46
N GLN A 33 22.96 16.75 16.86
CA GLN A 33 22.61 17.34 18.17
C GLN A 33 21.10 17.62 18.25
N ALA A 34 20.51 18.20 17.20
CA ALA A 34 19.09 18.46 17.12
C ALA A 34 18.28 17.15 17.17
N TYR A 35 18.73 16.11 16.48
CA TYR A 35 18.10 14.80 16.51
C TYR A 35 18.10 14.19 17.92
N ARG A 36 19.27 14.14 18.57
CA ARG A 36 19.40 13.61 19.95
C ARG A 36 18.56 14.39 20.94
N ARG A 37 18.50 15.73 20.79
CA ARG A 37 17.62 16.57 21.57
C ARG A 37 16.16 16.22 21.35
N GLY A 38 15.72 16.04 20.11
CA GLY A 38 14.34 15.65 19.78
C GLY A 38 13.95 14.31 20.41
N VAL A 39 14.82 13.29 20.33
CA VAL A 39 14.60 11.98 20.95
C VAL A 39 14.43 12.11 22.49
N ARG A 40 15.29 12.87 23.15
CA ARG A 40 15.20 13.12 24.58
C ARG A 40 13.89 13.79 24.96
N LEU A 41 13.54 14.88 24.26
CA LEU A 41 12.29 15.60 24.49
C LEU A 41 11.04 14.73 24.27
N GLN A 42 11.09 13.85 23.29
CA GLN A 42 10.02 12.88 23.03
C GLN A 42 9.88 11.88 24.19
N GLN A 43 11.00 11.40 24.77
CA GLN A 43 11.01 10.54 25.95
C GLN A 43 10.49 11.26 27.22
N GLU A 44 10.78 12.53 27.35
CA GLU A 44 10.27 13.41 28.43
C GLU A 44 8.79 13.80 28.27
N GLY A 45 8.12 13.41 27.16
CA GLY A 45 6.74 13.77 26.87
C GLY A 45 6.56 15.22 26.36
N ARG A 46 7.63 15.95 26.11
CA ARG A 46 7.65 17.34 25.62
C ARG A 46 7.50 17.38 24.10
N MET A 47 6.32 16.95 23.61
CA MET A 47 6.10 16.68 22.17
C MET A 47 6.26 17.93 21.29
N ALA A 48 5.77 19.11 21.73
CA ALA A 48 5.91 20.35 20.95
C ALA A 48 7.37 20.73 20.71
N GLU A 49 8.22 20.58 21.73
CA GLU A 49 9.65 20.88 21.61
C GLU A 49 10.40 19.79 20.81
N ALA A 50 9.98 18.53 20.94
CA ALA A 50 10.51 17.43 20.12
C ALA A 50 10.23 17.67 18.64
N ILE A 51 9.02 18.10 18.30
CA ILE A 51 8.61 18.48 16.94
C ILE A 51 9.55 19.54 16.36
N GLU A 52 9.82 20.63 17.11
CA GLU A 52 10.74 21.67 16.62
C GLU A 52 12.17 21.17 16.44
N ALA A 53 12.65 20.33 17.34
CA ALA A 53 13.97 19.72 17.22
C ALA A 53 14.07 18.83 15.97
N PHE A 54 13.10 17.95 15.71
CA PHE A 54 13.11 17.13 14.49
C PHE A 54 12.93 17.95 13.22
N ARG A 55 12.14 19.03 13.24
CA ARG A 55 12.01 19.95 12.12
C ARG A 55 13.33 20.64 11.77
N SER A 56 14.13 21.02 12.79
CA SER A 56 15.45 21.62 12.56
C SER A 56 16.41 20.63 11.86
N VAL A 57 16.35 19.33 12.20
CA VAL A 57 17.11 18.28 11.50
C VAL A 57 16.79 18.26 10.01
N LEU A 58 15.49 18.34 9.65
CA LEU A 58 15.04 18.30 8.25
C LEU A 58 15.53 19.51 7.42
N ARG A 59 15.81 20.65 8.10
CA ARG A 59 16.40 21.84 7.45
C ARG A 59 17.92 21.75 7.31
N LEU A 60 18.59 21.04 8.22
CA LEU A 60 20.05 21.11 8.38
C LEU A 60 20.82 20.01 7.66
N GLY A 61 20.28 18.81 7.47
CA GLY A 61 21.20 17.79 7.05
C GLY A 61 20.73 16.38 6.65
N PRO A 62 21.69 15.43 6.62
CA PRO A 62 21.57 14.15 5.93
C PRO A 62 20.68 13.10 6.62
N ILE A 63 20.28 13.30 7.90
CA ILE A 63 19.50 12.30 8.67
C ILE A 63 17.99 12.49 8.44
N ARG A 64 17.57 12.87 7.24
CA ARG A 64 16.20 13.30 6.94
C ARG A 64 15.16 12.21 7.13
N ALA A 65 15.39 11.02 6.61
CA ALA A 65 14.40 9.93 6.65
C ALA A 65 14.01 9.56 8.10
N ILE A 66 14.99 9.38 8.98
CA ILE A 66 14.74 9.07 10.39
C ILE A 66 14.04 10.23 11.10
N ALA A 67 14.42 11.47 10.80
CA ALA A 67 13.79 12.64 11.37
C ALA A 67 12.32 12.81 10.95
N TYR A 68 11.97 12.48 9.69
CA TYR A 68 10.56 12.44 9.26
C TYR A 68 9.74 11.39 10.01
N VAL A 69 10.28 10.19 10.20
CA VAL A 69 9.58 9.14 10.97
C VAL A 69 9.33 9.63 12.40
N ARG A 70 10.36 10.16 13.08
CA ARG A 70 10.23 10.69 14.44
C ARG A 70 9.29 11.90 14.55
N LEU A 71 9.32 12.77 13.55
CA LEU A 71 8.41 13.90 13.47
C LEU A 71 6.95 13.45 13.35
N LYS A 72 6.65 12.48 12.48
CA LYS A 72 5.32 11.87 12.38
C LYS A 72 4.88 11.22 13.69
N GLU A 73 5.76 10.47 14.35
CA GLU A 73 5.47 9.86 15.65
C GLU A 73 5.19 10.93 16.71
N ALA A 74 5.95 12.02 16.76
CA ALA A 74 5.75 13.09 17.72
C ALA A 74 4.40 13.79 17.51
N TYR A 75 4.02 14.05 16.25
CA TYR A 75 2.69 14.58 15.94
C TYR A 75 1.58 13.60 16.33
N SER A 76 1.69 12.32 15.98
CA SER A 76 0.65 11.33 16.28
C SER A 76 0.48 11.02 17.77
N ARG A 77 1.52 11.21 18.58
CA ARG A 77 1.46 11.04 20.05
C ARG A 77 0.95 12.30 20.76
N GLY A 78 1.20 13.45 20.19
CA GLY A 78 0.88 14.73 20.82
C GLY A 78 -0.49 15.28 20.42
N TRP A 79 -0.95 15.01 19.19
CA TRP A 79 -2.15 15.64 18.63
C TRP A 79 -2.94 14.68 17.75
N SER A 80 -4.26 14.93 17.60
CA SER A 80 -5.06 14.29 16.57
C SER A 80 -4.63 14.74 15.17
N ASP A 81 -4.99 13.98 14.14
CA ASP A 81 -4.70 14.36 12.75
C ASP A 81 -5.24 15.76 12.40
N ASP A 82 -6.44 16.12 12.89
CA ASP A 82 -7.06 17.43 12.62
C ASP A 82 -6.31 18.57 13.35
N GLN A 83 -5.88 18.35 14.59
CA GLN A 83 -5.04 19.31 15.31
C GLN A 83 -3.71 19.52 14.62
N THR A 84 -3.09 18.44 14.14
CA THR A 84 -1.85 18.49 13.37
C THR A 84 -2.03 19.25 12.06
N VAL A 85 -3.11 19.00 11.32
CA VAL A 85 -3.43 19.76 10.10
C VAL A 85 -3.64 21.23 10.42
N GLY A 86 -4.34 21.58 11.51
CA GLY A 86 -4.56 22.95 11.94
C GLY A 86 -3.25 23.69 12.23
N GLU A 87 -2.35 23.07 12.98
CA GLU A 87 -1.03 23.62 13.30
C GLU A 87 -0.16 23.81 12.06
N LEU A 88 -0.10 22.80 11.18
CA LEU A 88 0.69 22.87 9.94
C LEU A 88 0.16 23.95 8.99
N LYS A 89 -1.17 24.12 8.89
CA LYS A 89 -1.78 25.23 8.15
C LYS A 89 -1.35 26.60 8.71
N GLY A 90 -1.46 26.80 10.02
CA GLY A 90 -1.03 28.03 10.64
C GLY A 90 0.48 28.32 10.43
N ARG A 91 1.30 27.27 10.23
CA ARG A 91 2.72 27.45 9.91
C ARG A 91 2.92 27.92 8.47
N VAL A 92 2.28 27.25 7.48
CA VAL A 92 2.43 27.65 6.07
C VAL A 92 1.77 28.99 5.78
N GLU A 93 0.78 29.43 6.54
CA GLU A 93 0.21 30.78 6.49
C GLU A 93 1.19 31.85 6.99
N ARG A 94 2.01 31.52 7.99
CA ARG A 94 3.06 32.42 8.53
C ARG A 94 4.34 32.40 7.69
N ASP A 95 4.69 31.25 7.15
CA ASP A 95 5.85 31.02 6.28
C ASP A 95 5.46 30.06 5.15
N ASP A 96 5.11 30.63 4.00
CA ASP A 96 4.71 29.86 2.80
C ASP A 96 5.86 29.05 2.19
N ARG A 97 7.10 29.30 2.64
CA ARG A 97 8.30 28.57 2.24
C ARG A 97 8.67 27.41 3.17
N ASP A 98 7.85 27.11 4.18
CA ASP A 98 8.04 25.95 5.06
C ASP A 98 7.71 24.63 4.34
N PHE A 99 8.64 24.14 3.53
CA PHE A 99 8.48 22.92 2.75
C PHE A 99 8.19 21.69 3.62
N VAL A 100 8.71 21.64 4.85
CA VAL A 100 8.45 20.53 5.79
C VAL A 100 6.98 20.47 6.14
N SER A 101 6.36 21.61 6.46
CA SER A 101 4.93 21.68 6.75
C SER A 101 4.09 21.33 5.51
N TRP A 102 4.46 21.81 4.32
CA TRP A 102 3.77 21.44 3.09
C TRP A 102 3.85 19.95 2.80
N ASN A 103 5.01 19.32 2.99
CA ASN A 103 5.18 17.87 2.80
C ASN A 103 4.32 17.07 3.79
N LEU A 104 4.33 17.44 5.06
CA LEU A 104 3.51 16.77 6.09
C LEU A 104 2.01 16.97 5.85
N LEU A 105 1.57 18.18 5.46
CA LEU A 105 0.17 18.44 5.07
C LEU A 105 -0.25 17.54 3.93
N GLY A 106 0.61 17.37 2.92
CA GLY A 106 0.32 16.50 1.80
C GLY A 106 0.08 15.05 2.23
N VAL A 107 0.93 14.50 3.09
CA VAL A 107 0.79 13.14 3.64
C VAL A 107 -0.48 13.01 4.49
N LEU A 108 -0.79 13.99 5.34
CA LEU A 108 -1.99 13.96 6.18
C LEU A 108 -3.28 14.11 5.37
N TYR A 109 -3.30 14.99 4.37
CA TYR A 109 -4.44 15.12 3.46
C TYR A 109 -4.68 13.84 2.67
N ALA A 110 -3.61 13.15 2.21
CA ALA A 110 -3.72 11.85 1.57
C ALA A 110 -4.35 10.80 2.51
N LYS A 111 -3.90 10.74 3.77
CA LYS A 111 -4.47 9.86 4.80
C LYS A 111 -5.97 10.14 5.04
N GLN A 112 -6.39 11.40 4.93
CA GLN A 112 -7.81 11.82 5.05
C GLN A 112 -8.61 11.65 3.75
N GLY A 113 -8.04 11.12 2.66
CA GLY A 113 -8.70 11.00 1.36
C GLY A 113 -8.89 12.34 0.63
N ARG A 114 -8.23 13.42 1.09
CA ARG A 114 -8.31 14.76 0.50
C ARG A 114 -7.30 14.93 -0.62
N TRP A 115 -7.47 14.15 -1.67
CA TRP A 115 -6.47 13.92 -2.72
C TRP A 115 -5.99 15.19 -3.42
N THR A 116 -6.91 16.10 -3.77
CA THR A 116 -6.55 17.37 -4.44
C THR A 116 -5.69 18.26 -3.57
N ALA A 117 -6.03 18.38 -2.28
CA ALA A 117 -5.25 19.15 -1.32
C ALA A 117 -3.87 18.50 -1.07
N ALA A 118 -3.82 17.17 -1.02
CA ALA A 118 -2.58 16.42 -0.86
C ALA A 118 -1.60 16.66 -2.02
N ILE A 119 -2.08 16.57 -3.27
CA ILE A 119 -1.26 16.86 -4.46
C ILE A 119 -0.75 18.31 -4.43
N ALA A 120 -1.63 19.29 -4.14
CA ALA A 120 -1.24 20.70 -4.09
C ALA A 120 -0.16 20.95 -3.04
N ALA A 121 -0.30 20.36 -1.84
CA ALA A 121 0.66 20.52 -0.75
C ALA A 121 2.01 19.88 -1.09
N LEU A 122 2.03 18.64 -1.63
CA LEU A 122 3.28 17.97 -2.02
C LEU A 122 3.99 18.67 -3.19
N ARG A 123 3.25 19.17 -4.18
CA ARG A 123 3.82 19.98 -5.27
C ARG A 123 4.45 21.25 -4.71
N ARG A 124 3.76 21.93 -3.79
CA ARG A 124 4.33 23.12 -3.16
C ARG A 124 5.61 22.80 -2.40
N ALA A 125 5.68 21.66 -1.69
CA ALA A 125 6.89 21.22 -1.01
C ALA A 125 8.08 21.03 -1.97
N VAL A 126 7.90 20.33 -3.10
CA VAL A 126 8.96 20.11 -4.10
C VAL A 126 9.33 21.36 -4.89
N GLU A 127 8.41 22.31 -5.07
CA GLU A 127 8.70 23.64 -5.65
C GLU A 127 9.62 24.47 -4.75
N ILE A 128 9.34 24.47 -3.43
CA ILE A 128 10.13 25.22 -2.45
C ILE A 128 11.49 24.56 -2.25
N GLN A 129 11.53 23.25 -2.13
CA GLN A 129 12.75 22.47 -1.89
C GLN A 129 12.87 21.33 -2.93
N PRO A 130 13.35 21.63 -4.15
CA PRO A 130 13.49 20.61 -5.21
C PRO A 130 14.48 19.49 -4.88
N ALA A 131 15.36 19.71 -3.90
CA ALA A 131 16.33 18.72 -3.44
C ALA A 131 15.81 17.86 -2.27
N ASP A 132 14.52 17.94 -1.93
CA ASP A 132 13.94 17.09 -0.90
C ASP A 132 13.49 15.74 -1.46
N VAL A 133 14.23 14.69 -1.14
CA VAL A 133 13.98 13.32 -1.60
C VAL A 133 12.65 12.77 -1.07
N ASP A 134 12.35 13.05 0.21
CA ASP A 134 11.10 12.59 0.85
C ASP A 134 9.86 13.21 0.21
N ALA A 135 9.91 14.49 -0.15
CA ALA A 135 8.78 15.15 -0.79
C ALA A 135 8.50 14.58 -2.18
N TRP A 136 9.53 14.31 -2.98
CA TRP A 136 9.38 13.64 -4.28
C TRP A 136 8.82 12.22 -4.12
N ALA A 137 9.35 11.45 -3.18
CA ALA A 137 8.86 10.10 -2.93
C ALA A 137 7.41 10.10 -2.44
N ASN A 138 7.02 11.00 -1.53
CA ASN A 138 5.65 11.12 -1.06
C ASN A 138 4.69 11.53 -2.21
N LEU A 139 5.13 12.42 -3.10
CA LEU A 139 4.37 12.78 -4.31
C LEU A 139 4.21 11.57 -5.23
N GLY A 140 5.28 10.78 -5.44
CA GLY A 140 5.25 9.55 -6.22
C GLY A 140 4.25 8.53 -5.66
N TRP A 141 4.28 8.27 -4.36
CA TRP A 141 3.34 7.37 -3.69
C TRP A 141 1.90 7.85 -3.82
N LEU A 142 1.62 9.13 -3.61
CA LEU A 142 0.29 9.69 -3.79
C LEU A 142 -0.22 9.55 -5.23
N LEU A 143 0.63 9.82 -6.21
CA LEU A 143 0.28 9.68 -7.62
C LEU A 143 0.05 8.23 -8.03
N SER A 144 0.79 7.28 -7.44
CA SER A 144 0.58 5.84 -7.61
C SER A 144 -0.80 5.41 -7.07
N GLU A 145 -1.16 5.83 -5.87
CA GLU A 145 -2.49 5.56 -5.29
C GLU A 145 -3.62 6.09 -6.19
N LEU A 146 -3.40 7.24 -6.81
CA LEU A 146 -4.36 7.85 -7.73
C LEU A 146 -4.28 7.27 -9.16
N LYS A 147 -3.56 6.16 -9.35
CA LYS A 147 -3.39 5.46 -10.64
C LYS A 147 -2.78 6.33 -11.76
N GLN A 148 -2.02 7.37 -11.39
CA GLN A 148 -1.27 8.22 -12.31
C GLN A 148 0.17 7.70 -12.46
N GLY A 149 0.32 6.46 -12.93
CA GLY A 149 1.57 5.69 -12.90
C GLY A 149 2.77 6.39 -13.56
N GLU A 150 2.60 7.07 -14.72
CA GLU A 150 3.69 7.79 -15.37
C GLU A 150 4.21 8.97 -14.53
N LYS A 151 3.30 9.75 -13.94
CA LYS A 151 3.70 10.86 -13.06
C LYS A 151 4.32 10.36 -11.76
N ALA A 152 3.82 9.23 -11.23
CA ALA A 152 4.41 8.59 -10.06
C ALA A 152 5.85 8.14 -10.36
N ARG A 153 6.07 7.51 -11.52
CA ARG A 153 7.39 7.09 -11.98
C ARG A 153 8.35 8.28 -12.11
N GLU A 154 7.90 9.38 -12.72
CA GLU A 154 8.71 10.61 -12.81
C GLU A 154 9.14 11.12 -11.42
N ALA A 155 8.21 11.13 -10.46
CA ALA A 155 8.49 11.58 -9.10
C ALA A 155 9.50 10.66 -8.39
N PHE A 156 9.37 9.32 -8.51
CA PHE A 156 10.34 8.38 -7.95
C PHE A 156 11.72 8.50 -8.62
N VAL A 157 11.78 8.65 -9.94
CA VAL A 157 13.03 8.88 -10.65
C VAL A 157 13.70 10.18 -10.20
N ARG A 158 12.93 11.25 -9.92
CA ARG A 158 13.48 12.48 -9.33
C ARG A 158 14.04 12.25 -7.93
N ALA A 159 13.35 11.47 -7.10
CA ALA A 159 13.87 11.09 -5.78
C ALA A 159 15.21 10.33 -5.90
N LEU A 160 15.29 9.34 -6.80
CA LEU A 160 16.51 8.55 -7.03
C LEU A 160 17.65 9.33 -7.71
N ALA A 161 17.34 10.37 -8.47
CA ALA A 161 18.35 11.28 -8.99
C ALA A 161 19.03 12.11 -7.88
N LEU A 162 18.32 12.34 -6.77
CA LEU A 162 18.82 13.04 -5.59
C LEU A 162 19.53 12.10 -4.61
N ASP A 163 18.97 10.91 -4.41
CA ASP A 163 19.54 9.84 -3.58
C ASP A 163 19.33 8.49 -4.27
N PRO A 164 20.35 7.98 -4.99
CA PRO A 164 20.27 6.69 -5.68
C PRO A 164 20.06 5.47 -4.79
N ALA A 165 20.26 5.59 -3.48
CA ALA A 165 20.06 4.51 -2.51
C ALA A 165 18.72 4.65 -1.74
N TYR A 166 17.82 5.56 -2.14
CA TYR A 166 16.59 5.82 -1.40
C TYR A 166 15.58 4.68 -1.54
N GLY A 167 15.57 3.76 -0.57
CA GLY A 167 14.80 2.51 -0.60
C GLY A 167 13.30 2.70 -0.88
N ARG A 168 12.68 3.75 -0.33
CA ARG A 168 11.26 4.03 -0.57
C ARG A 168 10.92 4.35 -2.02
N ALA A 169 11.81 5.02 -2.77
CA ALA A 169 11.57 5.31 -4.18
C ALA A 169 11.75 4.05 -5.04
N HIS A 170 12.75 3.21 -4.73
CA HIS A 170 12.90 1.89 -5.35
C HIS A 170 11.65 1.03 -5.11
N ALA A 171 11.16 0.94 -3.87
CA ALA A 171 9.93 0.20 -3.57
C ALA A 171 8.70 0.76 -4.32
N GLY A 172 8.64 2.08 -4.50
CA GLY A 172 7.59 2.75 -5.30
C GLY A 172 7.64 2.34 -6.77
N LEU A 173 8.83 2.36 -7.39
CA LEU A 173 9.02 1.88 -8.77
C LEU A 173 8.69 0.40 -8.91
N ALA A 174 9.13 -0.43 -7.95
CA ALA A 174 8.80 -1.85 -7.91
C ALA A 174 7.28 -2.08 -7.91
N GLY A 175 6.55 -1.33 -7.09
CA GLY A 175 5.09 -1.37 -7.05
C GLY A 175 4.46 -1.03 -8.40
N LEU A 176 4.95 0.01 -9.08
CA LEU A 176 4.45 0.39 -10.42
C LEU A 176 4.69 -0.71 -11.46
N TYR A 177 5.89 -1.32 -11.50
CA TYR A 177 6.17 -2.45 -12.39
C TYR A 177 5.30 -3.67 -12.08
N ALA A 178 5.06 -3.95 -10.80
CA ALA A 178 4.21 -5.03 -10.35
C ALA A 178 2.72 -4.81 -10.71
N GLU A 179 2.19 -3.59 -10.57
CA GLU A 179 0.80 -3.25 -10.92
C GLU A 179 0.52 -3.40 -12.41
N ALA A 180 1.41 -2.89 -13.25
CA ALA A 180 1.30 -3.02 -14.71
C ALA A 180 1.25 -4.49 -15.18
N GLY A 181 1.66 -5.43 -14.32
CA GLY A 181 1.64 -6.87 -14.60
C GLY A 181 2.61 -7.30 -15.71
N SER A 182 3.39 -6.36 -16.24
CA SER A 182 4.19 -6.53 -17.43
C SER A 182 5.67 -6.82 -17.16
N ASP A 183 6.18 -6.49 -15.97
CA ASP A 183 7.62 -6.60 -15.71
C ASP A 183 7.93 -6.97 -14.24
N TYR A 184 7.57 -8.20 -13.87
CA TYR A 184 7.87 -8.70 -12.52
C TYR A 184 9.38 -8.80 -12.24
N ASP A 185 10.21 -8.95 -13.26
CA ASP A 185 11.66 -9.02 -13.10
C ASP A 185 12.22 -7.68 -12.64
N LYS A 186 11.80 -6.57 -13.28
CA LYS A 186 12.17 -5.24 -12.81
C LYS A 186 11.61 -4.93 -11.42
N ALA A 187 10.37 -5.34 -11.14
CA ALA A 187 9.81 -5.16 -9.81
C ALA A 187 10.67 -5.85 -8.73
N ILE A 188 11.13 -7.08 -8.99
CA ILE A 188 12.02 -7.82 -8.06
C ILE A 188 13.38 -7.13 -7.91
N GLU A 189 13.95 -6.63 -9.01
CA GLU A 189 15.21 -5.90 -8.99
C GLU A 189 15.11 -4.63 -8.13
N GLU A 190 14.09 -3.83 -8.35
CA GLU A 190 13.84 -2.61 -7.58
C GLU A 190 13.58 -2.91 -6.09
N TYR A 191 12.82 -3.97 -5.74
CA TYR A 191 12.68 -4.38 -4.34
C TYR A 191 14.01 -4.85 -3.73
N ARG A 192 14.90 -5.49 -4.48
CA ARG A 192 16.25 -5.84 -3.99
C ARG A 192 17.08 -4.59 -3.69
N LEU A 193 16.98 -3.55 -4.53
CA LEU A 193 17.62 -2.27 -4.27
C LEU A 193 17.03 -1.60 -3.02
N ALA A 194 15.70 -1.63 -2.85
CA ALA A 194 15.05 -1.15 -1.64
C ALA A 194 15.54 -1.89 -0.38
N LEU A 195 15.64 -3.21 -0.43
CA LEU A 195 16.15 -4.05 0.66
C LEU A 195 17.66 -3.89 0.90
N SER A 196 18.44 -3.49 -0.10
CA SER A 196 19.85 -3.16 0.13
C SER A 196 20.03 -1.91 0.99
N ALA A 197 19.09 -0.97 0.92
CA ALA A 197 19.05 0.22 1.76
C ALA A 197 18.42 -0.06 3.14
N GLU A 198 17.37 -0.87 3.18
CA GLU A 198 16.61 -1.20 4.40
C GLU A 198 16.41 -2.72 4.50
N PRO A 199 17.45 -3.51 4.91
CA PRO A 199 17.41 -4.98 4.87
C PRO A 199 16.31 -5.62 5.75
N GLU A 200 15.96 -4.98 6.85
CA GLU A 200 14.98 -5.47 7.81
C GLU A 200 13.59 -4.82 7.64
N ASN A 201 13.28 -4.31 6.45
CA ASN A 201 11.96 -3.74 6.18
C ASN A 201 10.97 -4.84 5.77
N PRO A 202 10.05 -5.27 6.66
CA PRO A 202 9.14 -6.38 6.36
C PRO A 202 8.15 -6.03 5.23
N GLY A 203 7.82 -4.74 5.05
CA GLY A 203 6.93 -4.28 3.99
C GLY A 203 7.50 -4.58 2.59
N TYR A 204 8.78 -4.29 2.38
CA TYR A 204 9.43 -4.59 1.09
C TYR A 204 9.53 -6.10 0.83
N LEU A 205 9.81 -6.88 1.87
CA LEU A 205 9.78 -8.35 1.76
C LEU A 205 8.38 -8.89 1.46
N TYR A 206 7.33 -8.35 2.10
CA TYR A 206 5.95 -8.75 1.80
C TYR A 206 5.59 -8.46 0.35
N ASP A 207 5.94 -7.30 -0.17
CA ASP A 207 5.58 -6.91 -1.52
C ASP A 207 6.42 -7.66 -2.56
N MET A 208 7.71 -7.85 -2.32
CA MET A 208 8.57 -8.69 -3.16
C MET A 208 8.08 -10.14 -3.19
N GLY A 209 7.74 -10.72 -2.03
CA GLY A 209 7.16 -12.06 -1.94
C GLY A 209 5.84 -12.18 -2.70
N TRP A 210 5.01 -11.12 -2.68
CA TRP A 210 3.78 -11.08 -3.47
C TRP A 210 4.03 -10.97 -4.98
N VAL A 211 5.09 -10.27 -5.40
CA VAL A 211 5.54 -10.25 -6.81
C VAL A 211 6.02 -11.63 -7.25
N TYR A 212 6.81 -12.34 -6.45
CA TYR A 212 7.17 -13.73 -6.72
C TYR A 212 5.93 -14.63 -6.88
N TYR A 213 4.94 -14.49 -5.98
CA TYR A 213 3.68 -15.23 -6.09
C TYR A 213 2.96 -14.92 -7.40
N ARG A 214 2.82 -13.66 -7.79
CA ARG A 214 2.17 -13.26 -9.05
C ARG A 214 2.93 -13.79 -10.27
N LYS A 215 4.25 -13.80 -10.24
CA LYS A 215 5.11 -14.38 -11.27
C LYS A 215 5.01 -15.91 -11.36
N GLY A 216 4.51 -16.59 -10.32
CA GLY A 216 4.40 -18.04 -10.24
C GLY A 216 5.56 -18.73 -9.53
N MET A 217 6.52 -17.99 -9.00
CA MET A 217 7.69 -18.46 -8.25
C MET A 217 7.29 -18.70 -6.79
N THR A 218 6.58 -19.81 -6.55
CA THR A 218 5.95 -20.05 -5.25
C THR A 218 6.94 -20.39 -4.13
N ASP A 219 8.09 -20.96 -4.45
CA ASP A 219 9.11 -21.29 -3.45
C ASP A 219 9.83 -20.03 -2.96
N GLU A 220 10.21 -19.14 -3.87
CA GLU A 220 10.78 -17.84 -3.55
C GLU A 220 9.78 -16.95 -2.80
N ALA A 221 8.53 -16.98 -3.21
CA ALA A 221 7.45 -16.27 -2.51
C ALA A 221 7.34 -16.73 -1.06
N LEU A 222 7.28 -18.05 -0.83
CA LEU A 222 7.16 -18.61 0.52
C LEU A 222 8.38 -18.27 1.38
N LYS A 223 9.58 -18.40 0.82
CA LYS A 223 10.83 -18.06 1.51
C LYS A 223 10.82 -16.59 1.95
N THR A 224 10.59 -15.68 1.00
CA THR A 224 10.62 -14.23 1.26
C THR A 224 9.53 -13.78 2.24
N LEU A 225 8.31 -14.32 2.10
CA LEU A 225 7.21 -14.01 3.02
C LEU A 225 7.46 -14.57 4.43
N THR A 226 8.09 -15.74 4.55
CA THR A 226 8.45 -16.30 5.84
C THR A 226 9.49 -15.43 6.54
N GLU A 227 10.49 -14.95 5.82
CA GLU A 227 11.48 -13.99 6.33
C GLU A 227 10.79 -12.72 6.84
N ALA A 228 9.87 -12.14 6.07
CA ALA A 228 9.10 -10.98 6.48
C ALA A 228 8.28 -11.20 7.76
N VAL A 229 7.62 -12.38 7.88
CA VAL A 229 6.85 -12.74 9.08
C VAL A 229 7.76 -12.96 10.30
N THR A 230 9.02 -13.38 10.14
CA THR A 230 9.96 -13.44 11.27
C THR A 230 10.31 -12.07 11.82
N LEU A 231 10.36 -11.05 10.96
CA LEU A 231 10.60 -9.66 11.36
C LEU A 231 9.34 -9.00 11.96
N SER A 232 8.15 -9.40 11.53
CA SER A 232 6.88 -8.88 12.01
C SER A 232 5.85 -10.00 12.22
N PRO A 233 5.94 -10.75 13.35
CA PRO A 233 5.12 -11.95 13.59
C PRO A 233 3.63 -11.70 13.70
N ASP A 234 3.25 -10.50 14.13
CA ASP A 234 1.86 -10.12 14.38
C ASP A 234 1.20 -9.40 13.17
N ASP A 235 1.89 -9.32 12.03
CA ASP A 235 1.30 -8.73 10.83
C ASP A 235 0.36 -9.73 10.14
N PRO A 236 -0.96 -9.46 10.12
CA PRO A 236 -1.94 -10.34 9.48
C PRO A 236 -1.76 -10.40 7.95
N ALA A 237 -1.21 -9.35 7.33
CA ALA A 237 -1.04 -9.28 5.89
C ALA A 237 0.00 -10.29 5.40
N GLY A 238 1.13 -10.42 6.10
CA GLY A 238 2.17 -11.40 5.78
C GLY A 238 1.65 -12.83 5.86
N ARG A 239 0.95 -13.16 6.94
CA ARG A 239 0.35 -14.49 7.12
C ARG A 239 -0.68 -14.81 6.04
N ALA A 240 -1.55 -13.86 5.71
CA ALA A 240 -2.52 -14.06 4.64
C ALA A 240 -1.85 -14.27 3.28
N LYS A 241 -0.78 -13.53 2.96
CA LYS A 241 0.01 -13.74 1.73
C LYS A 241 0.64 -15.15 1.69
N ILE A 242 1.18 -15.65 2.81
CA ILE A 242 1.66 -17.04 2.93
C ILE A 242 0.52 -18.03 2.66
N GLY A 243 -0.66 -17.81 3.25
CA GLY A 243 -1.84 -18.63 3.01
C GLY A 243 -2.20 -18.72 1.53
N TRP A 244 -2.14 -17.62 0.80
CA TRP A 244 -2.39 -17.60 -0.65
C TRP A 244 -1.34 -18.36 -1.45
N VAL A 245 -0.06 -18.29 -1.06
CA VAL A 245 1.01 -19.09 -1.70
C VAL A 245 0.76 -20.58 -1.48
N ARG A 246 0.44 -21.00 -0.24
CA ARG A 246 0.14 -22.39 0.13
C ARG A 246 -1.11 -22.91 -0.61
N LEU A 247 -2.15 -22.09 -0.72
CA LEU A 247 -3.36 -22.41 -1.49
C LEU A 247 -3.03 -22.68 -2.95
N ARG A 248 -2.18 -21.87 -3.58
CA ARG A 248 -1.73 -22.10 -4.97
C ARG A 248 -0.91 -23.39 -5.11
N ARG A 249 -0.15 -23.77 -4.09
CA ARG A 249 0.59 -25.04 -4.02
C ARG A 249 -0.30 -26.24 -3.69
N LYS A 250 -1.61 -26.02 -3.49
CA LYS A 250 -2.60 -27.03 -3.06
C LYS A 250 -2.34 -27.58 -1.65
N GLU A 251 -1.59 -26.88 -0.84
CA GLU A 251 -1.34 -27.18 0.56
C GLU A 251 -2.49 -26.62 1.42
N TYR A 252 -3.72 -27.19 1.22
CA TYR A 252 -4.97 -26.56 1.67
C TYR A 252 -5.02 -26.39 3.19
N GLN A 253 -4.70 -27.46 3.94
CA GLN A 253 -4.72 -27.40 5.40
C GLN A 253 -3.75 -26.36 5.95
N ALA A 254 -2.52 -26.29 5.41
CA ALA A 254 -1.55 -25.30 5.81
C ALA A 254 -1.97 -23.87 5.42
N ALA A 255 -2.70 -23.70 4.30
CA ALA A 255 -3.29 -22.42 3.92
C ALA A 255 -4.37 -21.97 4.90
N ILE A 256 -5.28 -22.88 5.30
CA ILE A 256 -6.31 -22.65 6.32
C ILE A 256 -5.69 -22.13 7.61
N GLU A 257 -4.67 -22.83 8.13
CA GLU A 257 -3.97 -22.41 9.35
C GLU A 257 -3.41 -20.98 9.28
N GLU A 258 -2.78 -20.61 8.16
CA GLU A 258 -2.20 -19.27 8.01
C GLU A 258 -3.29 -18.19 7.91
N PHE A 259 -4.41 -18.46 7.20
CA PHE A 259 -5.54 -17.54 7.16
C PHE A 259 -6.21 -17.38 8.52
N GLU A 260 -6.39 -18.46 9.28
CA GLU A 260 -6.91 -18.41 10.63
C GLU A 260 -5.99 -17.63 11.58
N ARG A 261 -4.66 -17.80 11.44
CA ARG A 261 -3.68 -17.01 12.20
C ARG A 261 -3.82 -15.52 11.89
N ALA A 262 -3.96 -15.15 10.61
CA ALA A 262 -4.20 -13.78 10.21
C ALA A 262 -5.50 -13.21 10.81
N LEU A 263 -6.59 -13.99 10.78
CA LEU A 263 -7.90 -13.60 11.32
C LEU A 263 -7.95 -13.55 12.85
N ARG A 264 -7.09 -14.29 13.54
CA ARG A 264 -6.94 -14.14 15.02
C ARG A 264 -6.36 -12.78 15.41
N VAL A 265 -5.44 -12.25 14.60
CA VAL A 265 -4.86 -10.92 14.81
C VAL A 265 -5.85 -9.84 14.38
N GLN A 266 -6.45 -9.98 13.21
CA GLN A 266 -7.39 -9.02 12.64
C GLN A 266 -8.66 -9.72 12.13
N PRO A 267 -9.70 -9.86 12.97
CA PRO A 267 -10.93 -10.60 12.61
C PRO A 267 -11.66 -10.05 11.38
N GLY A 268 -11.58 -8.75 11.11
CA GLY A 268 -12.17 -8.08 9.93
C GLY A 268 -11.30 -8.07 8.68
N TYR A 269 -10.22 -8.86 8.62
CA TYR A 269 -9.33 -8.86 7.45
C TYR A 269 -9.92 -9.67 6.29
N THR A 270 -10.70 -9.01 5.45
CA THR A 270 -11.50 -9.63 4.36
C THR A 270 -10.64 -10.40 3.35
N PHE A 271 -9.40 -9.96 3.09
CA PHE A 271 -8.47 -10.67 2.19
C PHE A 271 -8.09 -12.06 2.72
N ALA A 272 -7.83 -12.18 4.04
CA ALA A 272 -7.59 -13.47 4.68
C ALA A 272 -8.86 -14.32 4.76
N ARG A 273 -9.99 -13.71 5.08
CA ARG A 273 -11.28 -14.39 5.16
C ARG A 273 -11.70 -15.00 3.83
N PHE A 274 -11.53 -14.25 2.75
CA PHE A 274 -11.77 -14.78 1.40
C PHE A 274 -10.82 -15.91 1.04
N GLY A 275 -9.53 -15.78 1.41
CA GLY A 275 -8.53 -16.84 1.25
C GLY A 275 -8.91 -18.12 2.00
N LEU A 276 -9.39 -17.98 3.25
CA LEU A 276 -9.89 -19.10 4.07
C LEU A 276 -11.06 -19.81 3.37
N GLY A 277 -12.06 -19.05 2.91
CA GLY A 277 -13.18 -19.62 2.14
C GLY A 277 -12.72 -20.38 0.90
N ARG A 278 -11.72 -19.86 0.17
CA ARG A 278 -11.14 -20.53 -1.01
C ARG A 278 -10.40 -21.83 -0.63
N ALA A 279 -9.67 -21.84 0.47
CA ALA A 279 -8.94 -23.01 0.95
C ALA A 279 -9.90 -24.09 1.44
N LEU A 280 -10.91 -23.73 2.23
CA LEU A 280 -11.98 -24.63 2.69
C LEU A 280 -12.75 -25.25 1.53
N GLN A 281 -13.11 -24.46 0.50
CA GLN A 281 -13.77 -24.96 -0.71
C GLN A 281 -12.90 -25.95 -1.46
N ALA A 282 -11.59 -25.68 -1.58
CA ALA A 282 -10.66 -26.56 -2.27
C ALA A 282 -10.45 -27.89 -1.53
N GLU A 283 -10.65 -27.91 -0.20
CA GLU A 283 -10.62 -29.11 0.65
C GLU A 283 -11.97 -29.85 0.67
N GLY A 284 -13.02 -29.26 0.15
CA GLY A 284 -14.37 -29.86 0.10
C GLY A 284 -15.30 -29.48 1.25
N HIS A 285 -14.90 -28.52 2.08
CA HIS A 285 -15.69 -27.99 3.21
C HIS A 285 -16.62 -26.86 2.77
N ASP A 286 -17.56 -27.15 1.84
CA ASP A 286 -18.40 -26.17 1.16
C ASP A 286 -19.25 -25.31 2.10
N GLU A 287 -19.77 -25.88 3.19
CA GLU A 287 -20.59 -25.12 4.14
C GLU A 287 -19.79 -24.10 4.93
N ALA A 288 -18.59 -24.49 5.39
CA ALA A 288 -17.67 -23.59 6.05
C ALA A 288 -17.18 -22.49 5.07
N ALA A 289 -16.84 -22.85 3.84
CA ALA A 289 -16.48 -21.90 2.79
C ALA A 289 -17.59 -20.87 2.53
N ALA A 290 -18.86 -21.33 2.45
CA ALA A 290 -20.01 -20.44 2.26
C ALA A 290 -20.18 -19.46 3.44
N ALA A 291 -19.89 -19.89 4.67
CA ALA A 291 -19.93 -19.03 5.85
C ALA A 291 -18.88 -17.92 5.73
N GLU A 292 -17.65 -18.26 5.37
CA GLU A 292 -16.56 -17.30 5.20
C GLU A 292 -16.80 -16.30 4.04
N TYR A 293 -17.29 -16.76 2.89
CA TYR A 293 -17.66 -15.86 1.79
C TYR A 293 -18.80 -14.90 2.15
N ARG A 294 -19.81 -15.37 2.91
CA ARG A 294 -20.91 -14.54 3.39
C ARG A 294 -20.42 -13.46 4.35
N GLN A 295 -19.51 -13.84 5.23
CA GLN A 295 -18.91 -12.91 6.19
C GLN A 295 -18.04 -11.87 5.46
N ALA A 296 -17.20 -12.29 4.52
CA ALA A 296 -16.35 -11.40 3.72
C ALA A 296 -17.20 -10.40 2.91
N TRP A 297 -18.32 -10.86 2.33
CA TRP A 297 -19.25 -9.98 1.62
C TRP A 297 -19.88 -8.92 2.52
N ARG A 298 -20.32 -9.29 3.73
CA ARG A 298 -20.89 -8.36 4.70
C ARG A 298 -19.90 -7.31 5.19
N GLU A 299 -18.64 -7.67 5.33
CA GLU A 299 -17.59 -6.79 5.85
C GLU A 299 -17.06 -5.81 4.79
N ALA A 300 -17.00 -6.23 3.52
CA ALA A 300 -16.36 -5.45 2.46
C ALA A 300 -17.32 -4.81 1.46
N ASP A 301 -18.63 -5.16 1.51
CA ASP A 301 -19.65 -4.74 0.52
C ASP A 301 -19.16 -4.93 -0.94
N ASN A 302 -18.52 -6.10 -1.20
CA ASN A 302 -17.85 -6.38 -2.46
C ASN A 302 -18.54 -7.55 -3.17
N ASP A 303 -19.12 -7.28 -4.32
CA ASP A 303 -19.86 -8.25 -5.16
C ASP A 303 -19.02 -9.46 -5.57
N LEU A 304 -17.71 -9.38 -5.60
CA LEU A 304 -16.85 -10.52 -5.88
C LEU A 304 -17.11 -11.67 -4.90
N TYR A 305 -17.25 -11.37 -3.60
CA TYR A 305 -17.49 -12.38 -2.58
C TYR A 305 -18.89 -13.00 -2.71
N LEU A 306 -19.88 -12.17 -3.09
CA LEU A 306 -21.23 -12.63 -3.43
C LEU A 306 -21.21 -13.57 -4.64
N LEU A 307 -20.45 -13.27 -5.68
CA LEU A 307 -20.30 -14.13 -6.86
C LEU A 307 -19.73 -15.51 -6.50
N TYR A 308 -18.72 -15.56 -5.61
CA TYR A 308 -18.18 -16.84 -5.13
C TYR A 308 -19.21 -17.62 -4.31
N LEU A 309 -20.00 -16.96 -3.49
CA LEU A 309 -21.09 -17.58 -2.72
C LEU A 309 -22.17 -18.15 -3.67
N ILE A 310 -22.60 -17.39 -4.69
CA ILE A 310 -23.55 -17.82 -5.69
C ILE A 310 -23.00 -19.04 -6.49
N LYS A 311 -21.73 -18.94 -6.92
CA LYS A 311 -21.07 -20.03 -7.65
C LYS A 311 -21.07 -21.32 -6.85
N LEU A 312 -20.72 -21.25 -5.58
CA LEU A 312 -20.71 -22.41 -4.67
C LEU A 312 -22.11 -22.98 -4.50
N TYR A 313 -23.13 -22.12 -4.30
CA TYR A 313 -24.52 -22.53 -4.20
C TYR A 313 -25.01 -23.25 -5.47
N VAL A 314 -24.73 -22.71 -6.66
CA VAL A 314 -25.08 -23.29 -7.95
C VAL A 314 -24.40 -24.63 -8.13
N GLN A 315 -23.10 -24.74 -7.86
CA GLN A 315 -22.37 -26.01 -7.99
C GLN A 315 -22.95 -27.10 -7.10
N ARG A 316 -23.27 -26.77 -5.86
CA ARG A 316 -23.87 -27.71 -4.88
C ARG A 316 -25.27 -28.16 -5.26
N ASN A 317 -26.08 -27.27 -5.83
CA ASN A 317 -27.51 -27.51 -6.12
C ASN A 317 -27.79 -27.70 -7.61
N LEU A 318 -26.77 -27.93 -8.43
CA LEU A 318 -26.90 -27.98 -9.89
C LEU A 318 -28.00 -28.96 -10.35
N TRP A 319 -28.08 -30.15 -9.74
CA TRP A 319 -29.09 -31.15 -10.07
C TRP A 319 -30.51 -30.71 -9.72
N ILE A 320 -30.70 -30.03 -8.58
CA ILE A 320 -31.99 -29.49 -8.17
C ILE A 320 -32.43 -28.39 -9.14
N ILE A 321 -31.52 -27.51 -9.51
CA ILE A 321 -31.75 -26.43 -10.47
C ILE A 321 -32.14 -27.00 -11.83
N LEU A 322 -31.42 -28.01 -12.33
CA LEU A 322 -31.73 -28.69 -13.60
C LEU A 322 -33.09 -29.38 -13.55
N LEU A 323 -33.40 -30.11 -12.47
CA LEU A 323 -34.71 -30.74 -12.26
C LEU A 323 -35.86 -29.74 -12.28
N THR A 324 -35.68 -28.61 -11.61
CA THR A 324 -36.71 -27.54 -11.58
C THR A 324 -36.92 -26.91 -12.95
N VAL A 325 -35.85 -26.64 -13.68
CA VAL A 325 -35.92 -26.12 -15.05
C VAL A 325 -36.63 -27.12 -16.00
N VAL A 326 -36.27 -28.40 -15.94
CA VAL A 326 -36.91 -29.45 -16.78
C VAL A 326 -38.37 -29.62 -16.44
N SER A 327 -38.72 -29.62 -15.13
CA SER A 327 -40.09 -29.72 -14.68
C SER A 327 -40.96 -28.53 -15.13
N THR A 328 -40.41 -27.30 -15.02
CA THR A 328 -41.15 -26.10 -15.45
C THR A 328 -41.29 -26.04 -16.96
N MET A 329 -40.27 -26.45 -17.74
CA MET A 329 -40.40 -26.60 -19.20
C MET A 329 -41.44 -27.63 -19.56
N GLY A 330 -41.45 -28.81 -18.90
CA GLY A 330 -42.46 -29.85 -19.11
C GLY A 330 -43.90 -29.36 -18.84
N LEU A 331 -44.11 -28.64 -17.74
CA LEU A 331 -45.40 -28.05 -17.39
C LEU A 331 -45.83 -26.99 -18.42
N THR A 332 -44.92 -26.14 -18.89
CA THR A 332 -45.22 -25.14 -19.92
C THR A 332 -45.58 -25.76 -21.25
N VAL A 333 -44.87 -26.79 -21.69
CA VAL A 333 -45.21 -27.55 -22.91
C VAL A 333 -46.59 -28.22 -22.76
N ALA A 334 -46.83 -28.91 -21.66
CA ALA A 334 -48.14 -29.56 -21.43
C ALA A 334 -49.29 -28.53 -21.39
N TRP A 335 -49.08 -27.34 -20.82
CA TRP A 335 -50.06 -26.26 -20.83
C TRP A 335 -50.34 -25.71 -22.23
N LEU A 336 -49.26 -25.52 -23.06
CA LEU A 336 -49.40 -25.10 -24.45
C LEU A 336 -50.14 -26.14 -25.30
N MET A 337 -49.84 -27.44 -25.13
CA MET A 337 -50.55 -28.53 -25.82
C MET A 337 -52.04 -28.59 -25.46
N ARG A 338 -52.41 -28.38 -24.18
CA ARG A 338 -53.82 -28.29 -23.77
C ARG A 338 -54.54 -27.08 -24.38
N ARG A 339 -53.87 -25.93 -24.49
CA ARG A 339 -54.48 -24.75 -25.15
C ARG A 339 -54.65 -24.93 -26.65
N GLY A 340 -53.67 -25.56 -27.34
CA GLY A 340 -53.74 -25.84 -28.76
C GLY A 340 -54.82 -26.88 -29.12
N GLY A 341 -55.10 -27.84 -28.22
CA GLY A 341 -56.16 -28.84 -28.40
C GLY A 341 -57.57 -28.29 -28.25
N VAL A 342 -57.75 -27.21 -27.50
CA VAL A 342 -59.09 -26.57 -27.32
C VAL A 342 -59.49 -25.73 -28.53
N SER A 343 -58.51 -25.21 -29.31
CA SER A 343 -58.82 -24.45 -30.55
C SER A 343 -59.26 -25.31 -31.74
N GLN A 344 -58.88 -26.57 -31.83
CA GLN A 344 -59.36 -27.49 -32.90
C GLN A 344 -60.72 -28.12 -32.63
N GLY A 345 -61.18 -28.17 -31.36
CA GLY A 345 -62.48 -28.66 -31.01
C GLY A 345 -63.63 -27.71 -31.34
N SER A 346 -63.39 -26.41 -31.40
CA SER A 346 -64.43 -25.41 -31.68
C SER A 346 -64.66 -25.16 -33.19
N GLU A 347 -63.70 -25.46 -34.07
CA GLU A 347 -63.90 -25.31 -35.51
C GLU A 347 -64.68 -26.49 -36.15
N ASN A 348 -64.67 -27.68 -35.53
CA ASN A 348 -65.45 -28.82 -36.03
C ASN A 348 -66.91 -28.86 -35.57
N ALA A 349 -67.29 -28.02 -34.58
CA ALA A 349 -68.65 -27.92 -34.10
C ALA A 349 -69.55 -26.94 -34.90
N SER A 350 -68.92 -26.12 -35.77
CA SER A 350 -69.66 -25.16 -36.64
C SER A 350 -69.87 -25.60 -38.09
N ARG A 351 -69.53 -26.91 -38.39
CA ARG A 351 -69.71 -27.50 -39.73
C ARG A 351 -70.62 -28.72 -39.76
N LYS A 352 -71.59 -28.77 -38.86
CA LYS A 352 -72.71 -29.72 -38.99
C LYS A 352 -74.06 -28.99 -38.97
#